data_aff16a5b3487a81b76571784fc097b18
#
_entry.id   aff16a5b3487a81b76571784fc097b18
#
_cell.length_a   1.000
_cell.length_b   1.000
_cell.length_c   1.000
_cell.angle_alpha   90.00
_cell.angle_beta   90.00
_cell.angle_gamma   90.00
#
_symmetry.space_group_name_H-M   'P 1'
#
loop_
_entity.id
_entity.type
_entity.pdbx_description
1 polymer ?
#
loop_
_entity_poly.entity_id
_entity_poly.type
_entity_poly.pdbx_seq_one_letter_code
_entity_poly.pdbx_strand_id
1 'polypeptide(L)'
;MPANVVKRILKNTEPDMRQMINEILKYPEDSAGSLMTTDYISLRPKMTISDAIKRIRRTINEAETIYTCYVTDDNRKLLGYLSVKNLLLAEPNEKVCDIMDKTIICVHTLSDKEDVAKDMNKYDFVTMPVVDDEGRLVGIVTFDDAIDVMQDEATEDIERMAAINPTEESYFKTSDFKHAKNRIFWLLILMLSAAITGTILTKYEDACAAIPALVSFIPMLMSTGGNCGSQSSTMIIRGMSVDEIKLKDFLKVIFTEFRISLVICVILAIVNGVRIWIMSGDLQIATVVSLSIICIVIISQFIGCSLPMLAKRCKLDPAVMAAPLITTIVDATSILIFFNIATRFFNL
;
A
#
# COMPACT_ATOMS: atom_id res chain seq x y z
N MET A 1 14.78 -13.55 12.78
CA MET A 1 16.08 -14.04 13.34
C MET A 1 16.09 -15.57 13.48
N PRO A 2 17.24 -16.28 13.28
CA PRO A 2 17.32 -17.73 13.53
C PRO A 2 17.06 -18.05 15.01
N ALA A 3 16.28 -19.11 15.28
CA ALA A 3 15.84 -19.48 16.63
C ALA A 3 16.97 -19.74 17.65
N ASN A 4 18.14 -20.16 17.17
CA ASN A 4 19.32 -20.37 18.02
C ASN A 4 19.96 -19.02 18.46
N VAL A 5 19.87 -17.97 17.63
CA VAL A 5 20.35 -16.63 17.97
C VAL A 5 19.43 -15.98 18.99
N VAL A 6 18.09 -16.06 18.77
CA VAL A 6 17.07 -15.59 19.73
C VAL A 6 17.26 -16.26 21.09
N LYS A 7 17.41 -17.61 21.14
CA LYS A 7 17.66 -18.33 22.38
C LYS A 7 18.94 -17.88 23.09
N ARG A 8 20.00 -17.54 22.34
CA ARG A 8 21.28 -17.09 22.91
C ARG A 8 21.19 -15.68 23.47
N ILE A 9 20.48 -14.78 22.77
CA ILE A 9 20.18 -13.42 23.25
C ILE A 9 19.35 -13.52 24.54
N LEU A 10 18.22 -14.23 24.52
CA LEU A 10 17.35 -14.40 25.68
C LEU A 10 18.06 -15.05 26.87
N LYS A 11 19.05 -15.93 26.65
CA LYS A 11 19.82 -16.55 27.74
C LYS A 11 20.75 -15.55 28.45
N ASN A 12 21.23 -14.55 27.74
CA ASN A 12 22.17 -13.54 28.26
C ASN A 12 21.47 -12.26 28.73
N THR A 13 20.14 -12.19 28.62
CA THR A 13 19.33 -11.03 29.01
C THR A 13 18.85 -11.19 30.46
N GLU A 14 18.70 -10.09 31.19
CA GLU A 14 18.16 -10.07 32.55
C GLU A 14 16.74 -10.66 32.60
N PRO A 15 16.33 -11.27 33.73
CA PRO A 15 15.05 -11.95 33.84
C PRO A 15 13.83 -11.08 33.46
N ASP A 16 13.80 -9.83 33.90
CA ASP A 16 12.70 -8.89 33.65
C ASP A 16 12.62 -8.52 32.17
N MET A 17 13.74 -8.21 31.53
CA MET A 17 13.83 -7.95 30.10
C MET A 17 13.44 -9.18 29.28
N ARG A 18 13.80 -10.39 29.72
CA ARG A 18 13.41 -11.64 29.06
C ARG A 18 11.90 -11.86 29.11
N GLN A 19 11.25 -11.55 30.23
CA GLN A 19 9.81 -11.66 30.34
C GLN A 19 9.11 -10.67 29.38
N MET A 20 9.57 -9.43 29.32
CA MET A 20 9.09 -8.40 28.42
C MET A 20 9.21 -8.81 26.95
N ILE A 21 10.40 -9.28 26.53
CA ILE A 21 10.63 -9.79 25.18
C ILE A 21 9.68 -10.96 24.87
N ASN A 22 9.49 -11.89 25.80
CA ASN A 22 8.58 -13.02 25.59
C ASN A 22 7.09 -12.59 25.53
N GLU A 23 6.71 -11.49 26.15
CA GLU A 23 5.35 -10.93 26.06
C GLU A 23 5.14 -10.29 24.67
N ILE A 24 6.10 -9.51 24.19
CA ILE A 24 6.05 -8.89 22.85
C ILE A 24 6.04 -9.94 21.74
N LEU A 25 6.88 -10.98 21.84
CA LEU A 25 6.94 -12.08 20.86
C LEU A 25 5.67 -12.95 20.76
N LYS A 26 4.69 -12.76 21.62
CA LYS A 26 3.39 -13.44 21.50
C LYS A 26 2.46 -12.76 20.49
N TYR A 27 2.69 -11.49 20.17
CA TYR A 27 1.87 -10.77 19.22
C TYR A 27 2.28 -11.10 17.79
N PRO A 28 1.33 -11.11 16.84
CA PRO A 28 1.63 -11.23 15.41
C PRO A 28 2.59 -10.14 14.92
N GLU A 29 3.46 -10.44 13.97
CA GLU A 29 4.48 -9.48 13.45
C GLU A 29 3.87 -8.19 12.90
N ASP A 30 2.67 -8.24 12.31
CA ASP A 30 1.99 -7.08 11.73
C ASP A 30 0.97 -6.43 12.68
N SER A 31 1.17 -6.54 13.99
CA SER A 31 0.24 -6.00 14.99
C SER A 31 0.83 -4.83 15.78
N ALA A 32 -0.05 -3.96 16.32
CA ALA A 32 0.33 -2.92 17.27
C ALA A 32 1.11 -3.47 18.48
N GLY A 33 0.79 -4.69 18.90
CA GLY A 33 1.47 -5.36 20.01
C GLY A 33 2.92 -5.73 19.70
N SER A 34 3.28 -6.00 18.44
CA SER A 34 4.67 -6.27 18.05
C SER A 34 5.49 -4.99 17.87
N LEU A 35 4.82 -3.86 17.61
CA LEU A 35 5.44 -2.56 17.39
C LEU A 35 5.61 -1.76 18.68
N MET A 36 4.76 -2.00 19.69
CA MET A 36 4.70 -1.19 20.92
C MET A 36 5.95 -1.35 21.79
N THR A 37 6.30 -0.26 22.50
CA THR A 37 7.18 -0.30 23.65
C THR A 37 6.38 -0.28 24.95
N THR A 38 6.93 -0.90 26.01
CA THR A 38 6.31 -0.89 27.35
C THR A 38 6.87 0.24 28.23
N ASP A 39 7.81 1.02 27.74
CA ASP A 39 8.55 2.03 28.46
C ASP A 39 7.86 3.40 28.43
N TYR A 40 6.65 3.44 28.98
CA TYR A 40 5.81 4.63 29.06
C TYR A 40 5.60 5.14 30.48
N ILE A 41 5.27 6.43 30.61
CA ILE A 41 4.97 7.04 31.91
C ILE A 41 3.49 6.88 32.25
N SER A 42 3.20 6.18 33.34
CA SER A 42 1.84 6.08 33.91
C SER A 42 1.68 6.88 35.20
N LEU A 43 0.59 7.63 35.29
CA LEU A 43 0.18 8.42 36.46
C LEU A 43 -1.11 7.86 37.06
N ARG A 44 -1.38 8.20 38.32
CA ARG A 44 -2.62 7.82 38.99
C ARG A 44 -3.54 9.04 39.09
N PRO A 45 -4.89 8.88 38.98
CA PRO A 45 -5.85 9.99 38.97
C PRO A 45 -5.79 10.84 40.25
N LYS A 46 -5.50 10.21 41.38
CA LYS A 46 -5.49 10.85 42.70
C LYS A 46 -4.17 11.55 43.05
N MET A 47 -3.13 11.42 42.23
CA MET A 47 -1.84 12.10 42.43
C MET A 47 -2.00 13.60 42.29
N THR A 48 -1.24 14.36 43.10
CA THR A 48 -1.04 15.79 42.88
C THR A 48 -0.06 16.01 41.71
N ILE A 49 -0.14 17.19 41.11
CA ILE A 49 0.82 17.54 40.03
C ILE A 49 2.27 17.51 40.52
N SER A 50 2.48 17.99 41.76
CA SER A 50 3.82 17.88 42.39
C SER A 50 4.34 16.42 42.43
N ASP A 51 3.46 15.48 42.83
CA ASP A 51 3.83 14.06 42.91
C ASP A 51 4.00 13.42 41.53
N ALA A 52 3.17 13.82 40.55
CA ALA A 52 3.31 13.40 39.17
C ALA A 52 4.67 13.82 38.59
N ILE A 53 5.10 15.07 38.78
CA ILE A 53 6.41 15.56 38.34
C ILE A 53 7.56 14.81 39.03
N LYS A 54 7.44 14.53 40.37
CA LYS A 54 8.45 13.72 41.06
C LYS A 54 8.54 12.31 40.48
N ARG A 55 7.39 11.70 40.14
CA ARG A 55 7.35 10.39 39.52
C ARG A 55 8.03 10.40 38.13
N ILE A 56 7.67 11.36 37.28
CA ILE A 56 8.29 11.54 35.97
C ILE A 56 9.82 11.64 36.08
N ARG A 57 10.32 12.48 37.00
CA ARG A 57 11.76 12.65 37.23
C ARG A 57 12.49 11.36 37.66
N ARG A 58 11.80 10.43 38.28
CA ARG A 58 12.38 9.14 38.69
C ARG A 58 12.41 8.12 37.53
N THR A 59 11.42 8.16 36.64
CA THR A 59 11.24 7.19 35.56
C THR A 59 11.72 7.69 34.20
N ILE A 60 12.17 8.95 34.11
CA ILE A 60 12.54 9.61 32.84
C ILE A 60 13.63 8.86 32.07
N ASN A 61 14.57 8.22 32.75
CA ASN A 61 15.67 7.48 32.11
C ASN A 61 15.23 6.12 31.53
N GLU A 62 14.07 5.62 31.96
CA GLU A 62 13.54 4.32 31.54
C GLU A 62 12.41 4.51 30.52
N ALA A 63 11.86 5.72 30.40
CA ALA A 63 10.74 5.99 29.51
C ALA A 63 11.21 6.37 28.10
N GLU A 64 10.58 5.80 27.09
CA GLU A 64 10.81 6.10 25.67
C GLU A 64 10.54 7.58 25.37
N THR A 65 9.48 8.11 25.95
CA THR A 65 9.11 9.52 25.78
C THR A 65 8.45 10.07 27.03
N ILE A 66 8.62 11.38 27.24
CA ILE A 66 7.96 12.12 28.34
C ILE A 66 6.84 13.04 27.85
N TYR A 67 6.69 13.23 26.54
CA TYR A 67 5.75 14.23 25.99
C TYR A 67 4.30 13.94 26.37
N THR A 68 3.95 12.67 26.49
CA THR A 68 2.62 12.21 26.87
C THR A 68 2.72 11.26 28.07
N CYS A 69 1.98 11.58 29.14
CA CYS A 69 1.84 10.73 30.31
C CYS A 69 0.44 10.16 30.36
N TYR A 70 0.30 8.86 30.52
CA TYR A 70 -1.00 8.19 30.53
C TYR A 70 -1.53 8.03 31.96
N VAL A 71 -2.84 8.23 32.14
CA VAL A 71 -3.47 8.09 33.44
C VAL A 71 -4.22 6.77 33.49
N THR A 72 -3.86 5.92 34.46
CA THR A 72 -4.45 4.59 34.62
C THR A 72 -4.98 4.38 36.04
N ASP A 73 -6.02 3.53 36.16
CA ASP A 73 -6.47 3.06 37.47
C ASP A 73 -5.55 1.99 38.08
N ASP A 74 -5.94 1.43 39.23
CA ASP A 74 -5.17 0.40 39.94
C ASP A 74 -5.07 -0.92 39.14
N ASN A 75 -6.00 -1.17 38.23
CA ASN A 75 -6.04 -2.30 37.34
C ASN A 75 -5.35 -2.02 35.96
N ARG A 76 -4.62 -0.91 35.87
CA ARG A 76 -3.96 -0.44 34.62
C ARG A 76 -4.92 -0.01 33.51
N LYS A 77 -6.23 0.10 33.77
CA LYS A 77 -7.20 0.56 32.79
C LYS A 77 -6.91 2.00 32.42
N LEU A 78 -6.88 2.31 31.12
CA LEU A 78 -6.59 3.64 30.59
C LEU A 78 -7.78 4.59 30.86
N LEU A 79 -7.53 5.70 31.56
CA LEU A 79 -8.57 6.68 31.98
C LEU A 79 -8.41 8.03 31.27
N GLY A 80 -7.20 8.40 30.89
CA GLY A 80 -6.88 9.68 30.31
C GLY A 80 -5.40 9.81 29.96
N TYR A 81 -5.04 10.97 29.45
CA TYR A 81 -3.66 11.34 29.24
C TYR A 81 -3.40 12.79 29.60
N LEU A 82 -2.15 13.12 29.79
CA LEU A 82 -1.64 14.46 30.06
C LEU A 82 -0.40 14.73 29.24
N SER A 83 -0.33 15.88 28.58
CA SER A 83 0.93 16.35 28.04
C SER A 83 1.82 16.93 29.13
N VAL A 84 3.13 16.84 28.96
CA VAL A 84 4.09 17.53 29.86
C VAL A 84 3.81 19.04 29.88
N LYS A 85 3.36 19.63 28.79
CA LYS A 85 2.93 21.03 28.73
C LYS A 85 1.82 21.31 29.75
N ASN A 86 0.79 20.46 29.83
CA ASN A 86 -0.31 20.66 30.78
C ASN A 86 0.18 20.50 32.23
N LEU A 87 1.10 19.56 32.48
CA LEU A 87 1.70 19.38 33.83
C LEU A 87 2.52 20.59 34.28
N LEU A 88 3.21 21.27 33.35
CA LEU A 88 4.02 22.46 33.66
C LEU A 88 3.18 23.72 33.87
N LEU A 89 1.98 23.77 33.31
CA LEU A 89 1.04 24.90 33.45
C LEU A 89 0.12 24.78 34.66
N ALA A 90 -0.05 23.58 35.21
CA ALA A 90 -0.98 23.29 36.31
C ALA A 90 -0.37 23.67 37.68
N GLU A 91 -1.26 23.97 38.64
CA GLU A 91 -0.87 24.29 40.01
C GLU A 91 -0.36 23.01 40.72
N PRO A 92 0.67 23.11 41.60
CA PRO A 92 1.29 21.95 42.25
C PRO A 92 0.34 21.06 43.06
N ASN A 93 -0.73 21.64 43.62
CA ASN A 93 -1.70 20.97 44.46
C ASN A 93 -2.93 20.42 43.69
N GLU A 94 -3.09 20.74 42.42
CA GLU A 94 -4.16 20.19 41.59
C GLU A 94 -3.97 18.68 41.41
N LYS A 95 -5.06 17.97 41.15
CA LYS A 95 -5.01 16.52 40.93
C LYS A 95 -4.92 16.21 39.43
N VAL A 96 -4.25 15.13 39.10
CA VAL A 96 -4.13 14.61 37.75
C VAL A 96 -5.49 14.39 37.08
N CYS A 97 -6.51 13.89 37.84
CA CYS A 97 -7.86 13.67 37.29
C CYS A 97 -8.62 14.95 36.90
N ASP A 98 -8.22 16.10 37.44
CA ASP A 98 -8.89 17.38 37.20
C ASP A 98 -8.41 18.05 35.91
N ILE A 99 -7.18 17.74 35.50
CA ILE A 99 -6.52 18.35 34.31
C ILE A 99 -6.28 17.37 33.15
N MET A 100 -6.52 16.06 33.38
CA MET A 100 -6.31 15.07 32.31
C MET A 100 -7.36 15.20 31.19
N ASP A 101 -6.94 14.93 29.97
CA ASP A 101 -7.87 14.73 28.86
C ASP A 101 -8.42 13.31 28.93
N LYS A 102 -9.76 13.19 28.86
CA LYS A 102 -10.49 11.93 28.89
C LYS A 102 -10.84 11.41 27.50
N THR A 103 -10.65 12.25 26.49
CA THR A 103 -10.91 11.88 25.10
C THR A 103 -9.69 11.16 24.54
N ILE A 104 -9.64 9.84 24.70
CA ILE A 104 -8.47 9.04 24.32
C ILE A 104 -8.77 8.29 23.03
N ILE A 105 -7.88 8.42 22.07
CA ILE A 105 -7.79 7.51 20.93
C ILE A 105 -6.71 6.49 21.30
N CYS A 106 -7.08 5.22 21.28
CA CYS A 106 -6.19 4.09 21.57
C CYS A 106 -6.40 2.98 20.54
N VAL A 107 -5.41 2.12 20.39
CA VAL A 107 -5.47 0.95 19.51
C VAL A 107 -5.38 -0.32 20.34
N HIS A 108 -5.92 -1.42 19.80
CA HIS A 108 -5.80 -2.73 20.44
C HIS A 108 -4.50 -3.41 20.04
N THR A 109 -4.01 -4.31 20.89
CA THR A 109 -2.78 -5.08 20.64
C THR A 109 -2.77 -5.84 19.32
N LEU A 110 -3.94 -6.25 18.81
CA LEU A 110 -4.10 -6.98 17.55
C LEU A 110 -4.48 -6.07 16.37
N SER A 111 -4.50 -4.74 16.54
CA SER A 111 -4.71 -3.80 15.44
C SER A 111 -3.54 -3.90 14.48
N ASP A 112 -3.82 -3.75 13.18
CA ASP A 112 -2.80 -3.76 12.13
C ASP A 112 -1.83 -2.58 12.31
N LYS A 113 -0.52 -2.82 12.20
CA LYS A 113 0.52 -1.80 12.36
C LYS A 113 0.41 -0.66 11.34
N GLU A 114 -0.02 -0.98 10.10
CA GLU A 114 -0.24 0.01 9.04
C GLU A 114 -1.39 0.96 9.41
N ASP A 115 -2.51 0.42 9.93
CA ASP A 115 -3.64 1.23 10.39
C ASP A 115 -3.26 2.13 11.56
N VAL A 116 -2.44 1.63 12.50
CA VAL A 116 -1.90 2.42 13.61
C VAL A 116 -1.06 3.58 13.10
N ALA A 117 -0.13 3.32 12.18
CA ALA A 117 0.74 4.35 11.60
C ALA A 117 -0.06 5.40 10.83
N LYS A 118 -1.10 4.99 10.07
CA LYS A 118 -2.04 5.88 9.37
C LYS A 118 -2.80 6.77 10.34
N ASP A 119 -3.33 6.21 11.43
CA ASP A 119 -4.06 6.97 12.44
C ASP A 119 -3.15 7.94 13.18
N MET A 120 -1.92 7.56 13.51
CA MET A 120 -0.94 8.47 14.12
C MET A 120 -0.63 9.65 13.20
N ASN A 121 -0.39 9.41 11.93
CA ASN A 121 -0.15 10.47 10.94
C ASN A 121 -1.38 11.36 10.70
N LYS A 122 -2.58 10.79 10.70
CA LYS A 122 -3.84 11.51 10.47
C LYS A 122 -4.21 12.46 11.61
N TYR A 123 -3.90 12.06 12.84
CA TYR A 123 -4.26 12.82 14.05
C TYR A 123 -3.06 13.58 14.65
N ASP A 124 -1.91 13.56 14.00
CA ASP A 124 -0.66 14.20 14.44
C ASP A 124 -0.22 13.72 15.84
N PHE A 125 -0.41 12.42 16.14
CA PHE A 125 -0.02 11.87 17.43
C PHE A 125 1.47 11.58 17.50
N VAL A 126 2.11 12.07 18.57
CA VAL A 126 3.50 11.75 18.90
C VAL A 126 3.62 10.33 19.49
N THR A 127 2.58 9.89 20.21
CA THR A 127 2.48 8.55 20.79
C THR A 127 1.03 8.08 20.77
N MET A 128 0.84 6.78 20.53
CA MET A 128 -0.46 6.11 20.50
C MET A 128 -0.51 5.06 21.62
N PRO A 129 -1.45 5.12 22.56
CA PRO A 129 -1.58 4.10 23.60
C PRO A 129 -2.17 2.80 23.02
N VAL A 130 -1.56 1.68 23.41
CA VAL A 130 -2.00 0.33 23.05
C VAL A 130 -2.67 -0.32 24.26
N VAL A 131 -3.88 -0.83 24.05
CA VAL A 131 -4.66 -1.47 25.11
C VAL A 131 -4.97 -2.93 24.77
N ASP A 132 -5.14 -3.75 25.79
CA ASP A 132 -5.66 -5.12 25.66
C ASP A 132 -7.21 -5.14 25.56
N ASP A 133 -7.78 -6.35 25.47
CA ASP A 133 -9.23 -6.53 25.34
C ASP A 133 -10.03 -6.05 26.57
N GLU A 134 -9.40 -5.92 27.73
CA GLU A 134 -10.00 -5.37 28.94
C GLU A 134 -9.82 -3.84 29.06
N GLY A 135 -9.17 -3.21 28.09
CA GLY A 135 -8.89 -1.77 28.07
C GLY A 135 -7.75 -1.35 29.00
N ARG A 136 -6.85 -2.27 29.36
CA ARG A 136 -5.65 -1.98 30.15
C ARG A 136 -4.54 -1.50 29.23
N LEU A 137 -3.84 -0.46 29.64
CA LEU A 137 -2.67 0.04 28.93
C LEU A 137 -1.54 -0.97 29.03
N VAL A 138 -1.10 -1.50 27.90
CA VAL A 138 -0.01 -2.51 27.79
C VAL A 138 1.26 -1.94 27.17
N GLY A 139 1.15 -0.91 26.34
CA GLY A 139 2.29 -0.28 25.70
C GLY A 139 1.90 1.02 25.01
N ILE A 140 2.86 1.58 24.31
CA ILE A 140 2.68 2.74 23.43
C ILE A 140 3.41 2.48 22.10
N VAL A 141 2.89 3.04 21.01
CA VAL A 141 3.61 3.16 19.73
C VAL A 141 4.10 4.60 19.62
N THR A 142 5.33 4.79 19.22
CA THR A 142 5.93 6.11 19.02
C THR A 142 5.85 6.54 17.56
N PHE A 143 6.03 7.84 17.32
CA PHE A 143 5.89 8.40 15.96
C PHE A 143 7.03 7.97 15.05
N ASP A 144 8.24 7.80 15.57
CA ASP A 144 9.40 7.29 14.83
C ASP A 144 9.18 5.84 14.37
N ASP A 145 8.68 4.95 15.23
CA ASP A 145 8.29 3.59 14.83
C ASP A 145 7.17 3.59 13.79
N ALA A 146 6.19 4.50 13.92
CA ALA A 146 5.14 4.65 12.94
C ALA A 146 5.65 5.13 11.57
N ILE A 147 6.66 6.01 11.54
CA ILE A 147 7.32 6.43 10.28
C ILE A 147 8.03 5.25 9.62
N ASP A 148 8.75 4.44 10.40
CA ASP A 148 9.45 3.27 9.89
C ASP A 148 8.45 2.28 9.26
N VAL A 149 7.33 2.00 9.94
CA VAL A 149 6.23 1.18 9.36
C VAL A 149 5.71 1.77 8.05
N MET A 150 5.44 3.07 7.99
CA MET A 150 4.96 3.71 6.76
C MET A 150 5.96 3.60 5.61
N GLN A 151 7.25 3.65 5.89
CA GLN A 151 8.30 3.48 4.89
C GLN A 151 8.40 2.03 4.41
N ASP A 152 8.32 1.07 5.32
CA ASP A 152 8.36 -0.36 5.00
C ASP A 152 7.15 -0.76 4.15
N GLU A 153 5.94 -0.34 4.53
CA GLU A 153 4.70 -0.58 3.76
C GLU A 153 4.76 0.06 2.37
N ALA A 154 5.28 1.30 2.27
CA ALA A 154 5.46 1.93 0.96
C ALA A 154 6.46 1.19 0.08
N THR A 155 7.52 0.60 0.66
CA THR A 155 8.49 -0.23 -0.03
C THR A 155 7.85 -1.54 -0.48
N GLU A 156 7.07 -2.18 0.40
CA GLU A 156 6.33 -3.40 0.10
C GLU A 156 5.33 -3.19 -1.06
N ASP A 157 4.56 -2.11 -1.01
CA ASP A 157 3.65 -1.71 -2.09
C ASP A 157 4.37 -1.57 -3.43
N ILE A 158 5.54 -0.91 -3.45
CA ILE A 158 6.35 -0.75 -4.67
C ILE A 158 6.85 -2.10 -5.19
N GLU A 159 7.34 -2.99 -4.33
CA GLU A 159 7.79 -4.33 -4.71
C GLU A 159 6.64 -5.18 -5.27
N ARG A 160 5.47 -5.18 -4.63
CA ARG A 160 4.26 -5.86 -5.10
C ARG A 160 3.77 -5.29 -6.43
N MET A 161 3.76 -3.97 -6.58
CA MET A 161 3.42 -3.31 -7.83
C MET A 161 4.38 -3.65 -8.99
N ALA A 162 5.61 -4.03 -8.68
CA ALA A 162 6.58 -4.54 -9.66
C ALA A 162 6.50 -6.06 -9.87
N ALA A 163 5.51 -6.75 -9.29
CA ALA A 163 5.39 -8.21 -9.26
C ALA A 163 6.65 -8.90 -8.68
N ILE A 164 7.13 -8.39 -7.56
CA ILE A 164 8.22 -8.95 -6.76
C ILE A 164 7.63 -9.35 -5.39
N ASN A 165 8.02 -10.51 -4.87
CA ASN A 165 7.68 -10.87 -3.50
C ASN A 165 8.51 -10.02 -2.53
N PRO A 166 7.88 -9.33 -1.57
CA PRO A 166 8.56 -8.41 -0.64
C PRO A 166 9.64 -9.09 0.19
N THR A 167 10.61 -8.29 0.64
CA THR A 167 11.67 -8.73 1.57
C THR A 167 12.07 -7.59 2.50
N GLU A 168 12.14 -7.88 3.80
CA GLU A 168 12.60 -6.95 4.83
C GLU A 168 14.12 -6.73 4.83
N GLU A 169 14.87 -7.56 4.09
CA GLU A 169 16.32 -7.46 4.04
C GLU A 169 16.76 -6.38 3.04
N SER A 170 17.76 -5.59 3.42
CA SER A 170 18.34 -4.61 2.50
C SER A 170 18.96 -5.29 1.27
N TYR A 171 18.92 -4.61 0.12
CA TYR A 171 19.31 -5.13 -1.20
C TYR A 171 20.68 -5.86 -1.18
N PHE A 172 21.70 -5.27 -0.57
CA PHE A 172 23.04 -5.87 -0.54
C PHE A 172 23.23 -6.98 0.50
N LYS A 173 22.31 -7.13 1.46
CA LYS A 173 22.33 -8.22 2.44
C LYS A 173 21.59 -9.46 1.96
N THR A 174 20.67 -9.29 1.04
CA THR A 174 19.89 -10.38 0.44
C THR A 174 20.76 -11.12 -0.57
N SER A 175 20.81 -12.44 -0.51
CA SER A 175 21.58 -13.25 -1.45
C SER A 175 20.95 -13.21 -2.86
N ASP A 176 21.80 -13.34 -3.91
CA ASP A 176 21.35 -13.37 -5.31
C ASP A 176 20.29 -14.44 -5.57
N PHE A 177 20.41 -15.59 -4.92
CA PHE A 177 19.43 -16.67 -5.05
C PHE A 177 18.09 -16.31 -4.44
N LYS A 178 18.06 -15.58 -3.30
CA LYS A 178 16.82 -15.11 -2.69
C LYS A 178 16.16 -14.03 -3.56
N HIS A 179 16.94 -13.10 -4.10
CA HIS A 179 16.45 -12.12 -5.07
C HIS A 179 15.84 -12.80 -6.31
N ALA A 180 16.51 -13.81 -6.88
CA ALA A 180 15.96 -14.56 -8.00
C ALA A 180 14.66 -15.29 -7.63
N LYS A 181 14.61 -15.94 -6.46
CA LYS A 181 13.41 -16.64 -5.97
C LYS A 181 12.21 -15.72 -5.82
N ASN A 182 12.40 -14.50 -5.31
CA ASN A 182 11.32 -13.53 -5.10
C ASN A 182 10.73 -13.00 -6.41
N ARG A 183 11.45 -13.12 -7.51
CA ARG A 183 11.03 -12.64 -8.85
C ARG A 183 10.52 -13.76 -9.75
N ILE A 184 11.12 -14.94 -9.70
CA ILE A 184 10.89 -16.01 -10.67
C ILE A 184 9.44 -16.49 -10.70
N PHE A 185 8.78 -16.55 -9.56
CA PHE A 185 7.39 -17.01 -9.46
C PHE A 185 6.45 -16.13 -10.30
N TRP A 186 6.54 -14.83 -10.14
CA TRP A 186 5.74 -13.88 -10.91
C TRP A 186 6.12 -13.85 -12.39
N LEU A 187 7.41 -13.93 -12.70
CA LEU A 187 7.89 -13.97 -14.08
C LEU A 187 7.36 -15.21 -14.83
N LEU A 188 7.25 -16.35 -14.16
CA LEU A 188 6.67 -17.57 -14.77
C LEU A 188 5.16 -17.38 -15.03
N ILE A 189 4.41 -16.79 -14.10
CA ILE A 189 2.98 -16.47 -14.30
C ILE A 189 2.81 -15.53 -15.50
N LEU A 190 3.58 -14.46 -15.55
CA LEU A 190 3.52 -13.48 -16.65
C LEU A 190 3.91 -14.10 -17.98
N MET A 191 4.91 -14.98 -18.00
CA MET A 191 5.32 -15.72 -19.21
C MET A 191 4.19 -16.64 -19.72
N LEU A 192 3.52 -17.36 -18.84
CA LEU A 192 2.37 -18.19 -19.20
C LEU A 192 1.21 -17.34 -19.75
N SER A 193 0.95 -16.20 -19.12
CA SER A 193 -0.06 -15.26 -19.60
C SER A 193 0.29 -14.68 -20.97
N ALA A 194 1.55 -14.36 -21.23
CA ALA A 194 2.02 -13.90 -22.55
C ALA A 194 1.85 -14.96 -23.65
N ALA A 195 1.94 -16.26 -23.30
CA ALA A 195 1.67 -17.35 -24.25
C ALA A 195 0.20 -17.35 -24.74
N ILE A 196 -0.75 -16.91 -23.89
CA ILE A 196 -2.15 -16.74 -24.30
C ILE A 196 -2.26 -15.66 -25.38
N THR A 197 -1.56 -14.54 -25.21
CA THR A 197 -1.50 -13.45 -26.20
C THR A 197 -0.95 -13.95 -27.55
N GLY A 198 0.10 -14.77 -27.53
CA GLY A 198 0.64 -15.43 -28.72
C GLY A 198 -0.40 -16.33 -29.42
N THR A 199 -1.16 -17.12 -28.64
CA THR A 199 -2.22 -17.99 -29.19
C THR A 199 -3.37 -17.17 -29.80
N ILE A 200 -3.69 -16.00 -29.24
CA ILE A 200 -4.70 -15.09 -29.85
C ILE A 200 -4.19 -14.58 -31.20
N LEU A 201 -2.89 -14.20 -31.29
CA LEU A 201 -2.30 -13.70 -32.51
C LEU A 201 -2.34 -14.73 -33.66
N THR A 202 -2.11 -16.01 -33.39
CA THR A 202 -2.17 -17.07 -34.40
C THR A 202 -3.55 -17.20 -35.05
N LYS A 203 -4.64 -16.82 -34.37
CA LYS A 203 -6.00 -16.82 -34.94
C LYS A 203 -6.18 -15.76 -36.04
N TYR A 204 -5.32 -14.76 -36.10
CA TYR A 204 -5.37 -13.67 -37.08
C TYR A 204 -4.22 -13.75 -38.11
N GLU A 205 -3.61 -14.94 -38.25
CA GLU A 205 -2.51 -15.16 -39.19
C GLU A 205 -2.90 -14.80 -40.64
N ASP A 206 -4.10 -15.17 -41.08
CA ASP A 206 -4.61 -14.84 -42.42
C ASP A 206 -4.74 -13.33 -42.64
N ALA A 207 -5.20 -12.59 -41.62
CA ALA A 207 -5.29 -11.12 -41.67
C ALA A 207 -3.88 -10.47 -41.71
N CYS A 208 -2.92 -11.04 -40.99
CA CYS A 208 -1.53 -10.61 -41.00
C CYS A 208 -0.88 -10.89 -42.39
N ALA A 209 -1.20 -12.00 -43.01
CA ALA A 209 -0.73 -12.34 -44.34
C ALA A 209 -1.34 -11.46 -45.45
N ALA A 210 -2.61 -11.11 -45.31
CA ALA A 210 -3.31 -10.24 -46.28
C ALA A 210 -2.78 -8.80 -46.27
N ILE A 211 -2.51 -8.25 -45.06
CA ILE A 211 -1.97 -6.88 -44.90
C ILE A 211 -0.80 -6.89 -43.91
N PRO A 212 0.42 -7.23 -44.36
CA PRO A 212 1.62 -7.33 -43.49
C PRO A 212 1.93 -6.04 -42.69
N ALA A 213 1.56 -4.88 -43.23
CA ALA A 213 1.74 -3.61 -42.56
C ALA A 213 1.06 -3.52 -41.19
N LEU A 214 -0.04 -4.25 -40.97
CA LEU A 214 -0.77 -4.27 -39.68
C LEU A 214 0.08 -4.81 -38.53
N VAL A 215 0.96 -5.80 -38.83
CA VAL A 215 1.82 -6.43 -37.81
C VAL A 215 2.75 -5.40 -37.16
N SER A 216 3.23 -4.41 -37.94
CA SER A 216 4.14 -3.36 -37.45
C SER A 216 3.55 -2.46 -36.38
N PHE A 217 2.22 -2.39 -36.23
CA PHE A 217 1.53 -1.56 -35.27
C PHE A 217 1.18 -2.28 -33.96
N ILE A 218 1.24 -3.62 -33.94
CA ILE A 218 0.91 -4.43 -32.76
C ILE A 218 1.71 -4.00 -31.53
N PRO A 219 3.06 -3.89 -31.57
CA PRO A 219 3.85 -3.50 -30.40
C PRO A 219 3.47 -2.11 -29.88
N MET A 220 3.18 -1.17 -30.76
CA MET A 220 2.77 0.18 -30.39
C MET A 220 1.41 0.18 -29.69
N LEU A 221 0.43 -0.55 -30.22
CA LEU A 221 -0.92 -0.63 -29.64
C LEU A 221 -0.91 -1.30 -28.27
N MET A 222 -0.20 -2.43 -28.14
CA MET A 222 -0.01 -3.12 -26.85
C MET A 222 0.65 -2.20 -25.83
N SER A 223 1.79 -1.60 -26.17
CA SER A 223 2.51 -0.69 -25.27
C SER A 223 1.66 0.52 -24.86
N THR A 224 0.91 1.12 -25.79
CA THR A 224 0.02 2.25 -25.48
C THR A 224 -1.08 1.83 -24.50
N GLY A 225 -1.74 0.70 -24.77
CA GLY A 225 -2.78 0.17 -23.89
C GLY A 225 -2.25 -0.19 -22.51
N GLY A 226 -1.14 -0.95 -22.45
CA GLY A 226 -0.49 -1.35 -21.21
C GLY A 226 -0.07 -0.16 -20.34
N ASN A 227 0.50 0.88 -20.96
CA ASN A 227 0.89 2.10 -20.26
C ASN A 227 -0.34 2.85 -19.69
N CYS A 228 -1.40 2.99 -20.49
CA CYS A 228 -2.64 3.65 -20.02
C CYS A 228 -3.27 2.90 -18.84
N GLY A 229 -3.39 1.58 -18.94
CA GLY A 229 -3.93 0.75 -17.86
C GLY A 229 -3.08 0.79 -16.60
N SER A 230 -1.76 0.73 -16.74
CA SER A 230 -0.83 0.79 -15.62
C SER A 230 -0.85 2.15 -14.91
N GLN A 231 -0.93 3.27 -15.65
CA GLN A 231 -1.05 4.60 -15.06
C GLN A 231 -2.33 4.74 -14.25
N SER A 232 -3.48 4.32 -14.79
CA SER A 232 -4.75 4.33 -14.07
C SER A 232 -4.66 3.46 -12.80
N SER A 233 -4.17 2.22 -12.92
CA SER A 233 -4.02 1.32 -11.77
C SER A 233 -3.15 1.92 -10.66
N THR A 234 -1.99 2.46 -11.00
CA THR A 234 -1.07 3.07 -10.03
C THR A 234 -1.75 4.20 -9.24
N MET A 235 -2.51 5.06 -9.93
CA MET A 235 -3.24 6.15 -9.27
C MET A 235 -4.34 5.63 -8.34
N ILE A 236 -5.06 4.57 -8.75
CA ILE A 236 -6.13 3.99 -7.93
C ILE A 236 -5.55 3.24 -6.73
N ILE A 237 -4.48 2.45 -6.89
CA ILE A 237 -3.80 1.75 -5.79
C ILE A 237 -3.33 2.79 -4.78
N ARG A 238 -2.63 3.84 -5.22
CA ARG A 238 -2.16 4.90 -4.33
C ARG A 238 -3.31 5.63 -3.64
N GLY A 239 -4.37 5.98 -4.36
CA GLY A 239 -5.56 6.61 -3.78
C GLY A 239 -6.25 5.74 -2.73
N MET A 240 -6.21 4.40 -2.87
CA MET A 240 -6.72 3.47 -1.87
C MET A 240 -5.78 3.29 -0.67
N SER A 241 -4.47 3.37 -0.87
CA SER A 241 -3.45 3.26 0.18
C SER A 241 -3.50 4.48 1.13
N VAL A 242 -3.79 5.68 0.61
CA VAL A 242 -3.93 6.92 1.41
C VAL A 242 -5.38 7.28 1.80
N ASP A 243 -6.32 6.34 1.68
CA ASP A 243 -7.75 6.51 2.01
C ASP A 243 -8.51 7.62 1.24
N GLU A 244 -7.95 8.15 0.15
CA GLU A 244 -8.65 9.08 -0.75
C GLU A 244 -9.75 8.39 -1.55
N ILE A 245 -9.54 7.12 -1.95
CA ILE A 245 -10.46 6.31 -2.74
C ILE A 245 -10.95 5.14 -1.89
N LYS A 246 -12.27 5.03 -1.72
CA LYS A 246 -12.92 3.93 -1.00
C LYS A 246 -13.72 3.05 -1.96
N LEU A 247 -13.98 1.80 -1.59
CA LEU A 247 -14.76 0.87 -2.41
C LEU A 247 -16.14 1.41 -2.82
N LYS A 248 -16.76 2.25 -1.99
CA LYS A 248 -18.01 2.92 -2.29
C LYS A 248 -17.92 3.91 -3.46
N ASP A 249 -16.72 4.40 -3.76
CA ASP A 249 -16.47 5.40 -4.81
C ASP A 249 -16.27 4.76 -6.20
N PHE A 250 -16.45 3.44 -6.34
CA PHE A 250 -16.20 2.67 -7.57
C PHE A 250 -16.81 3.30 -8.84
N LEU A 251 -18.08 3.64 -8.81
CA LEU A 251 -18.75 4.27 -9.99
C LEU A 251 -18.20 5.67 -10.27
N LYS A 252 -17.86 6.42 -9.24
CA LYS A 252 -17.25 7.75 -9.37
C LYS A 252 -15.87 7.65 -10.02
N VAL A 253 -15.06 6.68 -9.61
CA VAL A 253 -13.75 6.39 -10.19
C VAL A 253 -13.89 6.02 -11.67
N ILE A 254 -14.74 5.07 -12.01
CA ILE A 254 -14.98 4.67 -13.41
C ILE A 254 -15.38 5.88 -14.27
N PHE A 255 -16.30 6.70 -13.78
CA PHE A 255 -16.76 7.87 -14.55
C PHE A 255 -15.65 8.92 -14.70
N THR A 256 -14.79 9.08 -13.72
CA THR A 256 -13.63 9.99 -13.77
C THR A 256 -12.60 9.47 -14.77
N GLU A 257 -12.22 8.20 -14.69
CA GLU A 257 -11.28 7.55 -15.62
C GLU A 257 -11.81 7.53 -17.05
N PHE A 258 -13.12 7.33 -17.23
CA PHE A 258 -13.75 7.44 -18.55
C PHE A 258 -13.60 8.85 -19.16
N ARG A 259 -13.78 9.92 -18.39
CA ARG A 259 -13.57 11.30 -18.88
C ARG A 259 -12.10 11.55 -19.21
N ILE A 260 -11.19 11.03 -18.39
CA ILE A 260 -9.76 11.12 -18.63
C ILE A 260 -9.40 10.36 -19.92
N SER A 261 -9.93 9.15 -20.09
CA SER A 261 -9.67 8.34 -21.30
C SER A 261 -10.11 9.02 -22.58
N LEU A 262 -11.24 9.76 -22.57
CA LEU A 262 -11.71 10.51 -23.74
C LEU A 262 -10.72 11.59 -24.18
N VAL A 263 -10.09 12.28 -23.24
CA VAL A 263 -9.08 13.29 -23.55
C VAL A 263 -7.81 12.64 -24.12
N ILE A 264 -7.34 11.58 -23.45
CA ILE A 264 -6.11 10.88 -23.83
C ILE A 264 -6.27 10.22 -25.21
N CYS A 265 -7.36 9.48 -25.43
CA CYS A 265 -7.55 8.75 -26.67
C CYS A 265 -7.64 9.65 -27.91
N VAL A 266 -8.29 10.82 -27.80
CA VAL A 266 -8.38 11.78 -28.89
C VAL A 266 -6.99 12.32 -29.25
N ILE A 267 -6.21 12.72 -28.26
CA ILE A 267 -4.86 13.24 -28.49
C ILE A 267 -3.97 12.18 -29.13
N LEU A 268 -3.95 10.95 -28.57
CA LEU A 268 -3.14 9.86 -29.09
C LEU A 268 -3.57 9.41 -30.48
N ALA A 269 -4.87 9.33 -30.76
CA ALA A 269 -5.40 8.96 -32.06
C ALA A 269 -5.01 9.98 -33.14
N ILE A 270 -5.11 11.28 -32.86
CA ILE A 270 -4.72 12.35 -33.80
C ILE A 270 -3.21 12.27 -34.08
N VAL A 271 -2.39 12.26 -33.03
CA VAL A 271 -0.91 12.25 -33.16
C VAL A 271 -0.43 11.03 -33.94
N ASN A 272 -0.92 9.83 -33.57
CA ASN A 272 -0.54 8.61 -34.28
C ASN A 272 -1.15 8.51 -35.69
N GLY A 273 -2.40 8.93 -35.86
CA GLY A 273 -3.05 8.94 -37.18
C GLY A 273 -2.27 9.80 -38.19
N VAL A 274 -1.91 11.02 -37.80
CA VAL A 274 -1.09 11.93 -38.61
C VAL A 274 0.28 11.32 -38.89
N ARG A 275 0.95 10.77 -37.87
CA ARG A 275 2.26 10.11 -38.03
C ARG A 275 2.19 8.95 -39.03
N ILE A 276 1.21 8.08 -38.91
CA ILE A 276 1.04 6.92 -39.78
C ILE A 276 0.74 7.36 -41.21
N TRP A 277 -0.17 8.33 -41.38
CA TRP A 277 -0.49 8.87 -42.69
C TRP A 277 0.75 9.46 -43.40
N ILE A 278 1.58 10.23 -42.69
CA ILE A 278 2.82 10.78 -43.25
C ILE A 278 3.82 9.67 -43.64
N MET A 279 3.94 8.61 -42.82
CA MET A 279 4.92 7.56 -43.01
C MET A 279 4.50 6.53 -44.07
N SER A 280 3.24 6.12 -44.11
CA SER A 280 2.73 5.04 -44.99
C SER A 280 2.05 5.58 -46.26
N GLY A 281 1.58 6.82 -46.26
CA GLY A 281 0.72 7.37 -47.31
C GLY A 281 -0.68 6.74 -47.35
N ASP A 282 -0.99 5.78 -46.49
CA ASP A 282 -2.24 5.03 -46.48
C ASP A 282 -3.20 5.53 -45.37
N LEU A 283 -4.24 6.22 -45.82
CA LEU A 283 -5.25 6.77 -44.91
C LEU A 283 -6.12 5.67 -44.26
N GLN A 284 -6.30 4.52 -44.92
CA GLN A 284 -7.11 3.43 -44.41
C GLN A 284 -6.43 2.78 -43.20
N ILE A 285 -5.15 2.49 -43.31
CA ILE A 285 -4.35 1.97 -42.20
C ILE A 285 -4.31 2.99 -41.04
N ALA A 286 -4.07 4.28 -41.33
CA ALA A 286 -4.06 5.33 -40.34
C ALA A 286 -5.41 5.40 -39.57
N THR A 287 -6.53 5.26 -40.28
CA THR A 287 -7.86 5.27 -39.68
C THR A 287 -8.11 4.06 -38.79
N VAL A 288 -7.77 2.85 -39.27
CA VAL A 288 -7.94 1.61 -38.49
C VAL A 288 -7.12 1.65 -37.20
N VAL A 289 -5.86 2.08 -37.28
CA VAL A 289 -4.99 2.17 -36.10
C VAL A 289 -5.48 3.24 -35.14
N SER A 290 -5.89 4.42 -35.64
CA SER A 290 -6.43 5.49 -34.77
C SER A 290 -7.70 5.07 -34.05
N LEU A 291 -8.63 4.40 -34.76
CA LEU A 291 -9.86 3.88 -34.15
C LEU A 291 -9.53 2.80 -33.08
N SER A 292 -8.55 1.96 -33.38
CA SER A 292 -8.08 0.94 -32.41
C SER A 292 -7.49 1.58 -31.16
N ILE A 293 -6.67 2.64 -31.28
CA ILE A 293 -6.14 3.38 -30.13
C ILE A 293 -7.25 3.92 -29.25
N ILE A 294 -8.30 4.50 -29.84
CA ILE A 294 -9.44 5.03 -29.08
C ILE A 294 -10.07 3.92 -28.22
N CYS A 295 -10.41 2.80 -28.83
CA CYS A 295 -11.02 1.68 -28.13
C CYS A 295 -10.09 1.07 -27.07
N ILE A 296 -8.81 0.88 -27.41
CA ILE A 296 -7.81 0.30 -26.52
C ILE A 296 -7.60 1.17 -25.29
N VAL A 297 -7.44 2.47 -25.44
CA VAL A 297 -7.20 3.40 -24.31
C VAL A 297 -8.40 3.40 -23.35
N ILE A 298 -9.62 3.47 -23.87
CA ILE A 298 -10.84 3.47 -23.03
C ILE A 298 -10.92 2.16 -22.22
N ILE A 299 -10.73 1.02 -22.89
CA ILE A 299 -10.83 -0.30 -22.23
C ILE A 299 -9.67 -0.52 -21.26
N SER A 300 -8.47 -0.09 -21.63
CA SER A 300 -7.28 -0.21 -20.75
C SER A 300 -7.42 0.57 -19.46
N GLN A 301 -7.92 1.79 -19.51
CA GLN A 301 -8.17 2.58 -18.29
C GLN A 301 -9.29 1.98 -17.45
N PHE A 302 -10.36 1.47 -18.09
CA PHE A 302 -11.40 0.76 -17.36
C PHE A 302 -10.87 -0.49 -16.64
N ILE A 303 -10.03 -1.30 -17.30
CA ILE A 303 -9.36 -2.46 -16.68
C ILE A 303 -8.45 -1.99 -15.54
N GLY A 304 -7.62 -0.98 -15.80
CA GLY A 304 -6.66 -0.44 -14.84
C GLY A 304 -7.29 0.07 -13.56
N CYS A 305 -8.42 0.77 -13.62
CA CYS A 305 -9.10 1.26 -12.42
C CYS A 305 -9.94 0.18 -11.72
N SER A 306 -10.50 -0.76 -12.47
CA SER A 306 -11.43 -1.75 -11.90
C SER A 306 -10.73 -2.88 -11.18
N LEU A 307 -9.61 -3.39 -11.70
CA LEU A 307 -8.93 -4.57 -11.13
C LEU A 307 -8.44 -4.35 -9.69
N PRO A 308 -7.74 -3.25 -9.34
CA PRO A 308 -7.31 -3.03 -7.96
C PRO A 308 -8.50 -2.90 -6.99
N MET A 309 -9.58 -2.22 -7.39
CA MET A 309 -10.77 -2.08 -6.56
C MET A 309 -11.50 -3.41 -6.35
N LEU A 310 -11.54 -4.27 -7.38
CA LEU A 310 -12.08 -5.63 -7.27
C LEU A 310 -11.21 -6.51 -6.36
N ALA A 311 -9.88 -6.40 -6.45
CA ALA A 311 -8.96 -7.11 -5.57
C ALA A 311 -9.24 -6.75 -4.10
N LYS A 312 -9.32 -5.47 -3.77
CA LYS A 312 -9.65 -5.01 -2.41
C LYS A 312 -11.02 -5.50 -1.94
N ARG A 313 -12.01 -5.57 -2.84
CA ARG A 313 -13.33 -6.16 -2.51
C ARG A 313 -13.24 -7.65 -2.20
N CYS A 314 -12.35 -8.37 -2.86
CA CYS A 314 -12.07 -9.79 -2.61
C CYS A 314 -11.12 -10.02 -1.42
N LYS A 315 -10.75 -8.96 -0.67
CA LYS A 315 -9.75 -8.99 0.42
C LYS A 315 -8.35 -9.44 -0.06
N LEU A 316 -8.03 -9.18 -1.31
CA LEU A 316 -6.70 -9.31 -1.86
C LEU A 316 -6.03 -7.95 -1.85
N ASP A 317 -4.71 -7.93 -1.73
CA ASP A 317 -3.95 -6.70 -1.81
C ASP A 317 -4.07 -6.09 -3.22
N PRO A 318 -4.53 -4.82 -3.33
CA PRO A 318 -4.63 -4.14 -4.61
C PRO A 318 -3.30 -3.99 -5.34
N ALA A 319 -2.17 -3.90 -4.63
CA ALA A 319 -0.84 -3.73 -5.23
C ALA A 319 -0.44 -4.92 -6.10
N VAL A 320 -0.92 -6.11 -5.80
CA VAL A 320 -0.71 -7.32 -6.63
C VAL A 320 -1.35 -7.19 -8.02
N MET A 321 -2.42 -6.39 -8.16
CA MET A 321 -3.10 -6.12 -9.44
C MET A 321 -2.48 -4.93 -10.21
N ALA A 322 -1.18 -4.72 -10.06
CA ALA A 322 -0.47 -3.60 -10.66
C ALA A 322 0.04 -3.87 -12.08
N ALA A 323 0.96 -3.05 -12.52
CA ALA A 323 1.39 -2.92 -13.91
C ALA A 323 1.62 -4.24 -14.67
N PRO A 324 2.38 -5.24 -14.20
CA PRO A 324 2.68 -6.42 -15.02
C PRO A 324 1.46 -7.30 -15.34
N LEU A 325 0.53 -7.44 -14.40
CA LEU A 325 -0.69 -8.20 -14.62
C LEU A 325 -1.65 -7.46 -15.55
N ILE A 326 -1.79 -6.15 -15.35
CA ILE A 326 -2.64 -5.29 -16.19
C ILE A 326 -2.11 -5.26 -17.62
N THR A 327 -0.82 -5.06 -17.83
CA THR A 327 -0.23 -5.05 -19.19
C THR A 327 -0.55 -6.35 -19.92
N THR A 328 -0.43 -7.51 -19.27
CA THR A 328 -0.73 -8.79 -19.90
C THR A 328 -2.21 -8.92 -20.32
N ILE A 329 -3.13 -8.50 -19.48
CA ILE A 329 -4.57 -8.52 -19.81
C ILE A 329 -4.89 -7.53 -20.93
N VAL A 330 -4.31 -6.34 -20.85
CA VAL A 330 -4.48 -5.28 -21.84
C VAL A 330 -3.86 -5.65 -23.18
N ASP A 331 -2.70 -6.31 -23.21
CA ASP A 331 -2.05 -6.77 -24.42
C ASP A 331 -2.95 -7.73 -25.20
N ALA A 332 -3.48 -8.75 -24.53
CA ALA A 332 -4.41 -9.69 -25.14
C ALA A 332 -5.68 -8.98 -25.67
N THR A 333 -6.22 -8.06 -24.88
CA THR A 333 -7.41 -7.28 -25.24
C THR A 333 -7.13 -6.34 -26.41
N SER A 334 -5.94 -5.70 -26.44
CA SER A 334 -5.52 -4.80 -27.51
C SER A 334 -5.43 -5.51 -28.85
N ILE A 335 -4.87 -6.71 -28.90
CA ILE A 335 -4.81 -7.54 -30.11
C ILE A 335 -6.21 -7.88 -30.59
N LEU A 336 -7.07 -8.34 -29.70
CA LEU A 336 -8.45 -8.67 -30.05
C LEU A 336 -9.20 -7.47 -30.63
N ILE A 337 -9.10 -6.30 -30.01
CA ILE A 337 -9.75 -5.07 -30.48
C ILE A 337 -9.20 -4.68 -31.85
N PHE A 338 -7.88 -4.63 -31.99
CA PHE A 338 -7.22 -4.22 -33.22
C PHE A 338 -7.61 -5.09 -34.39
N PHE A 339 -7.48 -6.42 -34.27
CA PHE A 339 -7.83 -7.32 -35.39
C PHE A 339 -9.33 -7.38 -35.67
N ASN A 340 -10.20 -7.27 -34.65
CA ASN A 340 -11.64 -7.14 -34.89
C ASN A 340 -11.99 -5.89 -35.70
N ILE A 341 -11.32 -4.77 -35.45
CA ILE A 341 -11.52 -3.54 -36.22
C ILE A 341 -10.94 -3.70 -37.63
N ALA A 342 -9.71 -4.20 -37.72
CA ALA A 342 -9.02 -4.38 -39.00
C ALA A 342 -9.75 -5.35 -39.95
N THR A 343 -10.14 -6.53 -39.47
CA THR A 343 -10.85 -7.53 -40.28
C THR A 343 -12.19 -7.02 -40.77
N ARG A 344 -12.96 -6.32 -39.93
CA ARG A 344 -14.24 -5.71 -40.35
C ARG A 344 -14.06 -4.57 -41.34
N PHE A 345 -13.02 -3.76 -41.18
CA PHE A 345 -12.78 -2.60 -42.05
C PHE A 345 -12.28 -3.02 -43.42
N PHE A 346 -11.41 -4.03 -43.50
CA PHE A 346 -10.86 -4.53 -44.75
C PHE A 346 -11.63 -5.73 -45.35
N ASN A 347 -12.73 -6.18 -44.68
CA ASN A 347 -13.50 -7.35 -45.08
C ASN A 347 -12.69 -8.64 -45.22
N LEU A 348 -11.79 -8.90 -44.26
CA LEU A 348 -10.93 -10.08 -44.19
C LEU A 348 -11.57 -11.23 -43.45
#